data_6c1ba82810a95f405ab6012632d88136
#
_entry.id   6c1ba82810a95f405ab6012632d88136
#
_cell.length_a   1.000
_cell.length_b   1.000
_cell.length_c   1.000
_cell.angle_alpha   90.00
_cell.angle_beta   90.00
_cell.angle_gamma   90.00
#
_symmetry.space_group_name_H-M   'P 1'
#
loop_
_entity.id
_entity.type
_entity.pdbx_description
1 polymer ?
#
loop_
_entity_poly.entity_id
_entity_poly.type
_entity_poly.pdbx_seq_one_letter_code
_entity_poly.pdbx_strand_id
1 'polypeptide(L)'
;MPKILPAGEHYGNTLQQWSSDSMLVCQVRYDRGATYDVHGNERASLIFVQTGHCSKRMGSERLELARSSMLFIPSERLQADSFPLAATFLAVEFSASFLHRMVRTDLPMDDHVQLRPEDAQALGTRLMCELSHVDEMSGLVFEGILLNALAFAYRMRTVQHRTPPLWLARARDLLHDCACESLEMSQIARDVGVHPSQLSREFRNFFKVTPGDYLRELRVETAARHLSETDIALADIALRCGFADQAHLAKVFRHYRRISPSAYRRLARSQKQNLC
;
A
#
# COMPACT_ATOMS: atom_id res chain seq x y z
N MET A 1 2.88 -26.81 6.24
CA MET A 1 2.35 -25.69 5.46
C MET A 1 1.26 -25.01 6.30
N PRO A 2 1.09 -23.68 6.25
CA PRO A 2 -0.02 -23.02 6.90
C PRO A 2 -1.35 -23.58 6.41
N LYS A 3 -2.34 -23.73 7.31
CA LYS A 3 -3.68 -24.20 6.94
C LYS A 3 -4.43 -23.09 6.22
N ILE A 4 -5.07 -23.39 5.10
CA ILE A 4 -6.06 -22.50 4.46
C ILE A 4 -7.44 -23.05 4.83
N LEU A 5 -8.24 -22.22 5.50
CA LEU A 5 -9.61 -22.57 5.89
C LEU A 5 -10.53 -22.42 4.67
N PRO A 6 -11.31 -23.45 4.34
CA PRO A 6 -12.33 -23.38 3.31
C PRO A 6 -13.36 -22.27 3.61
N ALA A 7 -14.10 -21.86 2.59
CA ALA A 7 -15.17 -20.88 2.74
C ALA A 7 -16.19 -21.30 3.82
N GLY A 8 -16.46 -20.42 4.76
CA GLY A 8 -17.39 -20.65 5.87
C GLY A 8 -16.83 -21.45 7.05
N GLU A 9 -15.59 -21.91 6.99
CA GLU A 9 -14.94 -22.53 8.15
C GLU A 9 -14.29 -21.46 9.04
N HIS A 10 -14.59 -21.53 10.33
CA HIS A 10 -14.04 -20.68 11.38
C HIS A 10 -13.54 -21.50 12.56
N TYR A 11 -12.51 -21.05 13.24
CA TYR A 11 -12.06 -21.68 14.47
C TYR A 11 -13.00 -21.43 15.66
N GLY A 12 -13.80 -20.33 15.60
CA GLY A 12 -14.77 -19.99 16.61
C GLY A 12 -16.11 -20.69 16.39
N ASN A 13 -17.03 -20.50 17.33
CA ASN A 13 -18.40 -21.03 17.28
C ASN A 13 -19.30 -20.08 16.46
N THR A 14 -19.84 -20.54 15.34
CA THR A 14 -20.81 -19.78 14.56
C THR A 14 -22.14 -19.71 15.30
N LEU A 15 -22.62 -18.51 15.60
CA LEU A 15 -23.86 -18.24 16.32
C LEU A 15 -25.05 -18.13 15.37
N GLN A 16 -24.85 -17.45 14.24
CA GLN A 16 -25.83 -17.30 13.18
C GLN A 16 -25.15 -17.02 11.84
N GLN A 17 -25.80 -17.33 10.76
CA GLN A 17 -25.26 -17.10 9.42
C GLN A 17 -26.36 -16.89 8.38
N TRP A 18 -25.99 -16.19 7.32
CA TRP A 18 -26.72 -16.06 6.07
C TRP A 18 -25.75 -16.31 4.91
N SER A 19 -26.24 -16.95 3.82
CA SER A 19 -25.36 -17.25 2.67
C SER A 19 -26.08 -17.13 1.34
N SER A 20 -25.31 -16.79 0.31
CA SER A 20 -25.65 -16.89 -1.11
C SER A 20 -24.50 -17.57 -1.86
N ASP A 21 -24.64 -17.76 -3.18
CA ASP A 21 -23.58 -18.36 -4.02
C ASP A 21 -22.25 -17.60 -3.95
N SER A 22 -22.29 -16.29 -3.73
CA SER A 22 -21.12 -15.42 -3.80
C SER A 22 -20.66 -14.83 -2.46
N MET A 23 -21.49 -14.93 -1.42
CA MET A 23 -21.22 -14.28 -0.13
C MET A 23 -21.73 -15.13 1.04
N LEU A 24 -21.00 -15.09 2.14
CA LEU A 24 -21.40 -15.61 3.44
C LEU A 24 -21.30 -14.49 4.47
N VAL A 25 -22.33 -14.28 5.26
CA VAL A 25 -22.33 -13.39 6.41
C VAL A 25 -22.56 -14.22 7.66
N CYS A 26 -21.68 -14.15 8.63
CA CYS A 26 -21.81 -14.93 9.86
C CYS A 26 -21.39 -14.14 11.11
N GLN A 27 -21.99 -14.53 12.22
CA GLN A 27 -21.59 -14.11 13.55
C GLN A 27 -20.82 -15.25 14.23
N VAL A 28 -19.59 -15.00 14.63
CA VAL A 28 -18.67 -16.01 15.19
C VAL A 28 -18.20 -15.56 16.56
N ARG A 29 -18.29 -16.47 17.54
CA ARG A 29 -17.80 -16.28 18.90
C ARG A 29 -16.51 -17.02 19.12
N TYR A 30 -15.53 -16.33 19.70
CA TYR A 30 -14.24 -16.87 20.13
C TYR A 30 -14.14 -16.85 21.64
N ASP A 31 -13.61 -17.95 22.19
CA ASP A 31 -13.48 -18.09 23.65
C ASP A 31 -12.26 -17.33 24.18
N ARG A 32 -12.35 -16.93 25.45
CA ARG A 32 -11.23 -16.28 26.15
C ARG A 32 -10.02 -17.22 26.21
N GLY A 33 -8.85 -16.67 25.91
CA GLY A 33 -7.58 -17.38 25.92
C GLY A 33 -7.32 -18.24 24.68
N ALA A 34 -8.26 -18.29 23.72
CA ALA A 34 -8.05 -19.00 22.45
C ALA A 34 -6.90 -18.38 21.65
N THR A 35 -6.08 -19.26 21.06
CA THR A 35 -4.99 -18.89 20.14
C THR A 35 -5.01 -19.81 18.94
N TYR A 36 -4.77 -19.26 17.77
CA TYR A 36 -4.75 -20.02 16.52
C TYR A 36 -3.46 -19.73 15.78
N ASP A 37 -2.80 -20.80 15.36
CA ASP A 37 -1.55 -20.77 14.60
C ASP A 37 -1.75 -20.12 13.24
N VAL A 38 -0.64 -19.92 12.53
CA VAL A 38 -0.63 -19.28 11.21
C VAL A 38 -1.54 -20.04 10.24
N HIS A 39 -2.55 -19.34 9.74
CA HIS A 39 -3.55 -19.82 8.79
C HIS A 39 -3.96 -18.71 7.82
N GLY A 40 -4.65 -19.06 6.75
CA GLY A 40 -5.31 -18.15 5.83
C GLY A 40 -6.75 -18.58 5.60
N ASN A 41 -7.55 -17.75 4.94
CA ASN A 41 -8.91 -18.09 4.49
C ASN A 41 -8.94 -18.15 2.96
N GLU A 42 -9.63 -19.13 2.40
CA GLU A 42 -9.81 -19.30 0.96
C GLU A 42 -10.43 -18.04 0.31
N ARG A 43 -11.41 -17.43 0.98
CA ARG A 43 -12.09 -16.22 0.53
C ARG A 43 -11.54 -14.97 1.20
N ALA A 44 -11.61 -13.85 0.48
CA ALA A 44 -11.42 -12.55 1.11
C ALA A 44 -12.55 -12.29 2.12
N SER A 45 -12.23 -11.56 3.19
CA SER A 45 -13.19 -11.30 4.26
C SER A 45 -13.12 -9.87 4.77
N LEU A 46 -14.28 -9.39 5.22
CA LEU A 46 -14.44 -8.18 6.01
C LEU A 46 -14.89 -8.61 7.40
N ILE A 47 -14.09 -8.36 8.42
CA ILE A 47 -14.42 -8.69 9.80
C ILE A 47 -14.73 -7.43 10.62
N PHE A 48 -15.77 -7.47 11.43
CA PHE A 48 -16.14 -6.43 12.37
C PHE A 48 -16.17 -6.98 13.80
N VAL A 49 -15.46 -6.34 14.70
CA VAL A 49 -15.42 -6.73 16.13
C VAL A 49 -16.63 -6.14 16.84
N GLN A 50 -17.60 -6.99 17.13
CA GLN A 50 -18.82 -6.61 17.86
C GLN A 50 -18.56 -6.43 19.35
N THR A 51 -17.86 -7.39 19.95
CA THR A 51 -17.47 -7.36 21.36
C THR A 51 -16.10 -8.00 21.55
N GLY A 52 -15.44 -7.66 22.66
CA GLY A 52 -14.17 -8.27 23.05
C GLY A 52 -12.95 -7.64 22.39
N HIS A 53 -11.89 -8.43 22.29
CA HIS A 53 -10.59 -7.99 21.81
C HIS A 53 -9.85 -9.15 21.13
N CYS A 54 -9.16 -8.86 20.03
CA CYS A 54 -8.32 -9.81 19.31
C CYS A 54 -6.98 -9.15 18.97
N SER A 55 -5.88 -9.84 19.23
CA SER A 55 -4.57 -9.53 18.68
C SER A 55 -4.34 -10.40 17.45
N LYS A 56 -4.17 -9.79 16.29
CA LYS A 56 -3.98 -10.46 15.01
C LYS A 56 -2.60 -10.14 14.46
N ARG A 57 -1.80 -11.18 14.16
CA ARG A 57 -0.47 -11.02 13.55
C ARG A 57 -0.51 -11.38 12.07
N MET A 58 -0.10 -10.45 11.22
CA MET A 58 -0.02 -10.59 9.77
C MET A 58 1.41 -10.27 9.28
N GLY A 59 2.19 -11.29 8.99
CA GLY A 59 3.62 -11.14 8.71
C GLY A 59 4.39 -10.56 9.91
N SER A 60 5.02 -9.40 9.73
CA SER A 60 5.72 -8.66 10.79
C SER A 60 4.82 -7.68 11.55
N GLU A 61 3.60 -7.45 11.11
CA GLU A 61 2.66 -6.50 11.70
C GLU A 61 1.77 -7.18 12.74
N ARG A 62 1.49 -6.46 13.83
CA ARG A 62 0.56 -6.86 14.87
C ARG A 62 -0.54 -5.82 15.00
N LEU A 63 -1.76 -6.26 14.81
CA LEU A 63 -2.97 -5.44 14.91
C LEU A 63 -3.72 -5.78 16.20
N GLU A 64 -4.12 -4.76 16.92
CA GLU A 64 -4.97 -4.88 18.10
C GLU A 64 -6.38 -4.44 17.72
N LEU A 65 -7.30 -5.40 17.65
CA LEU A 65 -8.68 -5.18 17.23
C LEU A 65 -9.59 -5.19 18.44
N ALA A 66 -10.18 -4.06 18.75
CA ALA A 66 -11.16 -3.88 19.82
C ALA A 66 -12.56 -3.69 19.24
N ARG A 67 -13.55 -3.54 20.11
CA ARG A 67 -14.94 -3.24 19.73
C ARG A 67 -15.00 -2.12 18.70
N SER A 68 -15.83 -2.30 17.68
CA SER A 68 -16.00 -1.39 16.53
C SER A 68 -14.81 -1.30 15.58
N SER A 69 -13.79 -2.16 15.72
CA SER A 69 -12.79 -2.31 14.66
C SER A 69 -13.37 -3.06 13.47
N MET A 70 -13.04 -2.63 12.26
CA MET A 70 -13.35 -3.34 11.01
C MET A 70 -12.08 -3.51 10.18
N LEU A 71 -11.84 -4.73 9.72
CA LEU A 71 -10.63 -5.11 8.97
C LEU A 71 -11.01 -5.86 7.71
N PHE A 72 -10.54 -5.39 6.56
CA PHE A 72 -10.53 -6.15 5.33
C PHE A 72 -9.30 -7.05 5.29
N ILE A 73 -9.47 -8.32 4.89
CA ILE A 73 -8.41 -9.32 4.77
C ILE A 73 -8.52 -9.97 3.39
N PRO A 74 -7.47 -9.90 2.55
CA PRO A 74 -7.44 -10.59 1.25
C PRO A 74 -7.56 -12.12 1.41
N SER A 75 -7.97 -12.81 0.34
CA SER A 75 -7.90 -14.28 0.25
C SER A 75 -6.47 -14.78 0.50
N GLU A 76 -6.36 -15.92 1.17
CA GLU A 76 -5.10 -16.61 1.47
C GLU A 76 -4.08 -15.80 2.29
N ARG A 77 -4.43 -14.59 2.76
CA ARG A 77 -3.55 -13.78 3.61
C ARG A 77 -3.28 -14.52 4.92
N LEU A 78 -2.00 -14.83 5.16
CA LEU A 78 -1.59 -15.55 6.36
C LEU A 78 -1.68 -14.67 7.61
N GLN A 79 -2.31 -15.19 8.65
CA GLN A 79 -2.56 -14.54 9.92
C GLN A 79 -2.47 -15.54 11.08
N ALA A 80 -2.19 -15.04 12.28
CA ALA A 80 -2.29 -15.80 13.52
C ALA A 80 -3.06 -14.97 14.53
N ASP A 81 -4.00 -15.58 15.25
CA ASP A 81 -4.96 -14.90 16.08
C ASP A 81 -4.81 -15.27 17.56
N SER A 82 -5.03 -14.29 18.46
CA SER A 82 -5.05 -14.49 19.89
C SER A 82 -6.19 -13.68 20.50
N PHE A 83 -6.98 -14.33 21.35
CA PHE A 83 -8.17 -13.76 22.00
C PHE A 83 -7.97 -13.69 23.53
N PRO A 84 -7.30 -12.65 24.05
CA PRO A 84 -7.10 -12.52 25.51
C PRO A 84 -8.41 -12.39 26.28
N LEU A 85 -9.46 -11.91 25.63
CA LEU A 85 -10.84 -11.86 26.11
C LEU A 85 -11.76 -12.56 25.11
N ALA A 86 -12.89 -13.10 25.59
CA ALA A 86 -13.91 -13.62 24.69
C ALA A 86 -14.36 -12.51 23.72
N ALA A 87 -14.51 -12.87 22.45
CA ALA A 87 -14.85 -11.90 21.41
C ALA A 87 -15.95 -12.44 20.49
N THR A 88 -16.78 -11.55 19.97
CA THR A 88 -17.76 -11.86 18.94
C THR A 88 -17.49 -10.99 17.72
N PHE A 89 -17.39 -11.64 16.57
CA PHE A 89 -17.15 -11.01 15.30
C PHE A 89 -18.34 -11.20 14.36
N LEU A 90 -18.56 -10.21 13.51
CA LEU A 90 -19.30 -10.40 12.27
C LEU A 90 -18.27 -10.53 11.15
N ALA A 91 -18.40 -11.58 10.34
CA ALA A 91 -17.55 -11.80 9.19
C ALA A 91 -18.41 -11.82 7.91
N VAL A 92 -17.96 -11.11 6.89
CA VAL A 92 -18.51 -11.17 5.53
C VAL A 92 -17.43 -11.75 4.64
N GLU A 93 -17.61 -12.99 4.21
CA GLU A 93 -16.75 -13.65 3.23
C GLU A 93 -17.36 -13.51 1.84
N PHE A 94 -16.52 -13.30 0.83
CA PHE A 94 -16.98 -13.13 -0.54
C PHE A 94 -16.00 -13.69 -1.57
N SER A 95 -16.56 -14.18 -2.67
CA SER A 95 -15.76 -14.80 -3.74
C SER A 95 -15.04 -13.76 -4.60
N ALA A 96 -13.92 -14.16 -5.23
CA ALA A 96 -13.22 -13.34 -6.22
C ALA A 96 -14.14 -12.95 -7.40
N SER A 97 -15.03 -13.85 -7.82
CA SER A 97 -16.01 -13.58 -8.88
C SER A 97 -17.00 -12.48 -8.51
N PHE A 98 -17.37 -12.35 -7.24
CA PHE A 98 -18.19 -11.24 -6.76
C PHE A 98 -17.45 -9.92 -6.97
N LEU A 99 -16.18 -9.82 -6.52
CA LEU A 99 -15.36 -8.61 -6.71
C LEU A 99 -15.23 -8.23 -8.18
N HIS A 100 -14.92 -9.18 -9.07
CA HIS A 100 -14.81 -8.92 -10.50
C HIS A 100 -16.09 -8.39 -11.14
N ARG A 101 -17.25 -8.85 -10.69
CA ARG A 101 -18.55 -8.34 -11.20
C ARG A 101 -18.87 -6.94 -10.74
N MET A 102 -18.57 -6.63 -9.47
CA MET A 102 -18.99 -5.38 -8.82
C MET A 102 -17.99 -4.24 -9.01
N VAL A 103 -16.73 -4.55 -9.19
CA VAL A 103 -15.68 -3.54 -9.30
C VAL A 103 -15.00 -3.67 -10.65
N ARG A 104 -15.31 -2.74 -11.56
CA ARG A 104 -14.74 -2.67 -12.93
C ARG A 104 -13.27 -2.23 -12.98
N THR A 105 -12.65 -2.02 -11.86
CA THR A 105 -11.23 -1.63 -11.75
C THR A 105 -10.47 -2.70 -10.99
N ASP A 106 -9.24 -2.97 -11.41
CA ASP A 106 -8.29 -3.76 -10.61
C ASP A 106 -8.07 -3.02 -9.29
N LEU A 107 -8.89 -3.38 -8.29
CA LEU A 107 -8.64 -2.92 -6.93
C LEU A 107 -7.40 -3.66 -6.43
N PRO A 108 -6.29 -2.97 -6.16
CA PRO A 108 -5.12 -3.61 -5.56
C PRO A 108 -5.43 -3.92 -4.09
N MET A 109 -6.20 -4.97 -3.86
CA MET A 109 -6.64 -5.46 -2.54
C MET A 109 -5.80 -6.67 -2.12
N ASP A 110 -4.49 -6.57 -2.31
CA ASP A 110 -3.48 -7.59 -2.02
C ASP A 110 -2.95 -7.53 -0.58
N ASP A 111 -3.34 -6.51 0.18
CA ASP A 111 -2.99 -6.37 1.60
C ASP A 111 -4.21 -6.04 2.46
N HIS A 112 -4.11 -6.30 3.77
CA HIS A 112 -5.18 -5.99 4.72
C HIS A 112 -5.32 -4.48 4.94
N VAL A 113 -6.54 -4.04 5.25
CA VAL A 113 -6.86 -2.62 5.50
C VAL A 113 -7.80 -2.50 6.68
N GLN A 114 -7.39 -1.79 7.72
CA GLN A 114 -8.27 -1.41 8.83
C GLN A 114 -9.02 -0.13 8.48
N LEU A 115 -10.36 -0.16 8.58
CA LEU A 115 -11.22 1.00 8.33
C LEU A 115 -11.12 2.00 9.48
N ARG A 116 -11.45 3.27 9.19
CA ARG A 116 -11.57 4.29 10.24
C ARG A 116 -12.70 3.93 11.21
N PRO A 117 -12.56 4.27 12.50
CA PRO A 117 -13.55 3.87 13.52
C PRO A 117 -14.99 4.32 13.21
N GLU A 118 -15.16 5.54 12.67
CA GLU A 118 -16.49 6.07 12.31
C GLU A 118 -17.14 5.29 11.17
N ASP A 119 -16.38 4.92 10.12
CA ASP A 119 -16.88 4.13 8.99
C ASP A 119 -17.19 2.69 9.45
N ALA A 120 -16.30 2.11 10.24
CA ALA A 120 -16.46 0.78 10.82
C ALA A 120 -17.70 0.65 11.71
N GLN A 121 -17.94 1.63 12.59
CA GLN A 121 -19.09 1.66 13.47
C GLN A 121 -20.41 1.74 12.69
N ALA A 122 -20.50 2.61 11.69
CA ALA A 122 -21.69 2.77 10.87
C ALA A 122 -22.03 1.49 10.09
N LEU A 123 -21.05 0.89 9.42
CA LEU A 123 -21.22 -0.33 8.65
C LEU A 123 -21.50 -1.54 9.53
N GLY A 124 -20.79 -1.68 10.65
CA GLY A 124 -20.97 -2.78 11.59
C GLY A 124 -22.35 -2.78 12.23
N THR A 125 -22.89 -1.61 12.60
CA THR A 125 -24.25 -1.48 13.12
C THR A 125 -25.29 -1.92 12.10
N ARG A 126 -25.16 -1.49 10.84
CA ARG A 126 -26.06 -1.92 9.75
C ARG A 126 -25.97 -3.41 9.50
N LEU A 127 -24.76 -3.99 9.47
CA LEU A 127 -24.53 -5.41 9.29
C LEU A 127 -25.23 -6.25 10.39
N MET A 128 -25.12 -5.79 11.66
CA MET A 128 -25.78 -6.43 12.81
C MET A 128 -27.32 -6.39 12.68
N CYS A 129 -27.87 -5.21 12.37
CA CYS A 129 -29.32 -5.05 12.21
C CYS A 129 -29.87 -5.99 11.14
N GLU A 130 -29.20 -6.04 9.99
CA GLU A 130 -29.62 -6.89 8.87
C GLU A 130 -29.54 -8.38 9.19
N LEU A 131 -28.42 -8.83 9.78
CA LEU A 131 -28.26 -10.23 10.16
C LEU A 131 -29.25 -10.69 11.24
N SER A 132 -29.76 -9.76 12.07
CA SER A 132 -30.76 -10.05 13.09
C SER A 132 -32.19 -10.19 12.53
N HIS A 133 -32.48 -9.66 11.34
CA HIS A 133 -33.81 -9.63 10.72
C HIS A 133 -33.71 -9.92 9.22
N VAL A 134 -33.22 -11.11 8.90
CA VAL A 134 -32.99 -11.55 7.51
C VAL A 134 -34.32 -11.71 6.78
N ASP A 135 -34.42 -11.14 5.55
CA ASP A 135 -35.53 -11.27 4.65
C ASP A 135 -35.07 -11.49 3.18
N GLU A 136 -35.99 -11.44 2.22
CA GLU A 136 -35.68 -11.64 0.80
C GLU A 136 -34.76 -10.55 0.21
N MET A 137 -34.72 -9.36 0.80
CA MET A 137 -33.90 -8.23 0.37
C MET A 137 -32.52 -8.21 1.03
N SER A 138 -32.29 -9.01 2.05
CA SER A 138 -31.06 -9.00 2.85
C SER A 138 -29.79 -9.20 2.00
N GLY A 139 -29.89 -9.98 0.92
CA GLY A 139 -28.78 -10.14 -0.02
C GLY A 139 -28.30 -8.82 -0.62
N LEU A 140 -29.22 -7.98 -1.07
CA LEU A 140 -28.90 -6.66 -1.63
C LEU A 140 -28.35 -5.70 -0.56
N VAL A 141 -28.87 -5.79 0.67
CA VAL A 141 -28.37 -4.96 1.78
C VAL A 141 -26.95 -5.35 2.13
N PHE A 142 -26.63 -6.64 2.28
CA PHE A 142 -25.28 -7.13 2.53
C PHE A 142 -24.31 -6.75 1.43
N GLU A 143 -24.69 -6.88 0.15
CA GLU A 143 -23.89 -6.43 -0.98
C GLU A 143 -23.60 -4.92 -0.90
N GLY A 144 -24.60 -4.11 -0.61
CA GLY A 144 -24.46 -2.66 -0.45
C GLY A 144 -23.51 -2.28 0.70
N ILE A 145 -23.59 -2.97 1.85
CA ILE A 145 -22.68 -2.78 2.99
C ILE A 145 -21.25 -3.15 2.59
N LEU A 146 -21.06 -4.30 1.95
CA LEU A 146 -19.73 -4.75 1.50
C LEU A 146 -19.12 -3.78 0.49
N LEU A 147 -19.88 -3.31 -0.50
CA LEU A 147 -19.39 -2.35 -1.50
C LEU A 147 -18.96 -1.01 -0.84
N ASN A 148 -19.72 -0.53 0.14
CA ASN A 148 -19.31 0.65 0.91
C ASN A 148 -18.01 0.41 1.69
N ALA A 149 -17.88 -0.75 2.36
CA ALA A 149 -16.67 -1.11 3.10
C ALA A 149 -15.45 -1.20 2.17
N LEU A 150 -15.58 -1.82 1.00
CA LEU A 150 -14.52 -1.91 -0.01
C LEU A 150 -14.13 -0.52 -0.55
N ALA A 151 -15.10 0.36 -0.78
CA ALA A 151 -14.82 1.74 -1.20
C ALA A 151 -14.05 2.53 -0.13
N PHE A 152 -14.38 2.36 1.15
CA PHE A 152 -13.63 2.97 2.25
C PHE A 152 -12.23 2.36 2.37
N ALA A 153 -12.08 1.03 2.31
CA ALA A 153 -10.79 0.36 2.35
C ALA A 153 -9.88 0.84 1.19
N TYR A 154 -10.42 0.95 -0.02
CA TYR A 154 -9.70 1.49 -1.17
C TYR A 154 -9.23 2.93 -0.96
N ARG A 155 -10.10 3.81 -0.44
CA ARG A 155 -9.75 5.20 -0.15
C ARG A 155 -8.67 5.30 0.93
N MET A 156 -8.78 4.50 2.00
CA MET A 156 -7.76 4.44 3.04
C MET A 156 -6.40 4.04 2.48
N ARG A 157 -6.36 3.01 1.64
CA ARG A 157 -5.16 2.55 0.99
C ARG A 157 -4.55 3.59 0.06
N THR A 158 -5.38 4.26 -0.76
CA THR A 158 -4.90 5.31 -1.68
C THR A 158 -4.37 6.54 -0.93
N VAL A 159 -4.92 6.87 0.23
CA VAL A 159 -4.41 7.94 1.10
C VAL A 159 -3.08 7.51 1.75
N GLN A 160 -2.98 6.30 2.27
CA GLN A 160 -1.73 5.75 2.81
C GLN A 160 -0.64 5.68 1.73
N HIS A 161 -0.98 5.34 0.49
CA HIS A 161 -0.05 5.37 -0.64
C HIS A 161 0.29 6.78 -1.17
N ARG A 162 -0.48 7.81 -0.81
CA ARG A 162 -0.20 9.22 -1.19
C ARG A 162 0.76 9.92 -0.23
N THR A 163 0.88 9.45 1.00
CA THR A 163 1.79 10.04 1.99
C THR A 163 2.87 9.03 2.37
N PRO A 164 4.12 9.23 1.95
CA PRO A 164 5.19 8.32 2.31
C PRO A 164 5.37 8.29 3.84
N PRO A 165 5.74 7.16 4.44
CA PRO A 165 6.20 7.11 5.82
C PRO A 165 7.25 8.20 6.05
N LEU A 166 7.28 8.81 7.23
CA LEU A 166 8.18 9.94 7.54
C LEU A 166 9.64 9.62 7.20
N TRP A 167 10.12 8.42 7.52
CA TRP A 167 11.48 8.01 7.18
C TRP A 167 11.74 7.92 5.66
N LEU A 168 10.71 7.51 4.88
CA LEU A 168 10.81 7.41 3.42
C LEU A 168 10.74 8.79 2.74
N ALA A 169 9.90 9.69 3.29
CA ALA A 169 9.89 11.09 2.89
C ALA A 169 11.24 11.74 3.14
N ARG A 170 11.81 11.54 4.35
CA ARG A 170 13.15 12.02 4.71
C ARG A 170 14.24 11.43 3.79
N ALA A 171 14.16 10.15 3.44
CA ALA A 171 15.09 9.56 2.48
C ALA A 171 15.03 10.23 1.11
N ARG A 172 13.82 10.54 0.62
CA ARG A 172 13.64 11.31 -0.63
C ARG A 172 14.23 12.71 -0.52
N ASP A 173 13.99 13.41 0.57
CA ASP A 173 14.46 14.77 0.78
C ASP A 173 16.01 14.79 0.86
N LEU A 174 16.64 13.81 1.53
CA LEU A 174 18.10 13.63 1.52
C LEU A 174 18.66 13.39 0.11
N LEU A 175 17.95 12.60 -0.72
CA LEU A 175 18.33 12.40 -2.12
C LEU A 175 18.27 13.70 -2.93
N HIS A 176 17.30 14.58 -2.64
CA HIS A 176 17.23 15.90 -3.25
C HIS A 176 18.35 16.82 -2.80
N ASP A 177 18.58 16.93 -1.50
CA ASP A 177 19.54 17.87 -0.91
C ASP A 177 20.98 17.52 -1.31
N CYS A 178 21.30 16.23 -1.33
CA CYS A 178 22.65 15.72 -1.63
C CYS A 178 22.80 15.17 -3.05
N ALA A 179 21.90 15.49 -3.98
CA ALA A 179 21.88 14.88 -5.32
C ALA A 179 23.21 15.00 -6.06
N CYS A 180 23.90 16.12 -5.91
CA CYS A 180 25.15 16.42 -6.60
C CYS A 180 26.42 15.95 -5.83
N GLU A 181 26.25 15.39 -4.63
CA GLU A 181 27.33 14.89 -3.81
C GLU A 181 27.66 13.41 -4.11
N SER A 182 28.81 12.95 -3.60
CA SER A 182 29.12 11.51 -3.60
C SER A 182 28.29 10.80 -2.53
N LEU A 183 27.14 10.31 -2.94
CA LEU A 183 26.13 9.74 -2.05
C LEU A 183 26.07 8.22 -2.17
N GLU A 184 26.27 7.52 -1.06
CA GLU A 184 26.05 6.09 -0.97
C GLU A 184 24.64 5.78 -0.44
N MET A 185 23.91 4.87 -1.12
CA MET A 185 22.58 4.44 -0.68
C MET A 185 22.59 3.82 0.73
N SER A 186 23.70 3.21 1.12
CA SER A 186 23.94 2.69 2.46
C SER A 186 23.95 3.80 3.53
N GLN A 187 24.43 5.00 3.19
CA GLN A 187 24.42 6.14 4.09
C GLN A 187 23.01 6.66 4.30
N ILE A 188 22.23 6.88 3.21
CA ILE A 188 20.84 7.30 3.33
C ILE A 188 20.01 6.32 4.18
N ALA A 189 20.20 5.01 3.96
CA ALA A 189 19.49 4.01 4.74
C ALA A 189 19.81 4.11 6.24
N ARG A 190 21.09 4.35 6.60
CA ARG A 190 21.51 4.60 8.00
C ARG A 190 20.88 5.86 8.56
N ASP A 191 20.88 6.96 7.81
CA ASP A 191 20.39 8.27 8.28
C ASP A 191 18.88 8.28 8.54
N VAL A 192 18.14 7.39 7.86
CA VAL A 192 16.70 7.21 8.08
C VAL A 192 16.37 5.99 8.94
N GLY A 193 17.37 5.27 9.46
CA GLY A 193 17.21 4.20 10.44
C GLY A 193 16.66 2.88 9.88
N VAL A 194 16.92 2.56 8.59
CA VAL A 194 16.45 1.32 7.95
C VAL A 194 17.57 0.55 7.26
N HIS A 195 17.33 -0.71 6.95
CA HIS A 195 18.27 -1.50 6.16
C HIS A 195 18.22 -1.08 4.66
N PRO A 196 19.36 -1.08 3.91
CA PRO A 196 19.39 -0.67 2.51
C PRO A 196 18.42 -1.43 1.59
N SER A 197 18.20 -2.71 1.85
CA SER A 197 17.21 -3.52 1.10
C SER A 197 15.77 -3.06 1.37
N GLN A 198 15.46 -2.65 2.59
CA GLN A 198 14.16 -2.10 2.95
C GLN A 198 13.96 -0.75 2.26
N LEU A 199 14.95 0.14 2.31
CA LEU A 199 14.92 1.42 1.59
C LEU A 199 14.61 1.20 0.10
N SER A 200 15.35 0.31 -0.57
CA SER A 200 15.18 0.04 -2.01
C SER A 200 13.80 -0.51 -2.34
N ARG A 201 13.28 -1.43 -1.52
CA ARG A 201 11.96 -2.04 -1.71
C ARG A 201 10.85 -1.02 -1.51
N GLU A 202 10.84 -0.31 -0.38
CA GLU A 202 9.77 0.64 -0.05
C GLU A 202 9.80 1.87 -0.94
N PHE A 203 11.00 2.35 -1.34
CA PHE A 203 11.14 3.45 -2.28
C PHE A 203 10.54 3.09 -3.65
N ARG A 204 10.83 1.86 -4.15
CA ARG A 204 10.25 1.36 -5.40
C ARG A 204 8.73 1.15 -5.28
N ASN A 205 8.25 0.62 -4.17
CA ASN A 205 6.83 0.41 -3.92
C ASN A 205 6.08 1.75 -3.95
N PHE A 206 6.65 2.78 -3.32
CA PHE A 206 6.02 4.07 -3.13
C PHE A 206 6.19 5.00 -4.35
N PHE A 207 7.41 5.24 -4.77
CA PHE A 207 7.74 6.19 -5.85
C PHE A 207 7.83 5.54 -7.24
N LYS A 208 7.65 4.21 -7.35
CA LYS A 208 7.67 3.41 -8.61
C LYS A 208 9.02 3.38 -9.32
N VAL A 209 10.07 3.91 -8.70
CA VAL A 209 11.46 3.93 -9.18
C VAL A 209 12.40 3.52 -8.05
N THR A 210 13.61 3.03 -8.39
CA THR A 210 14.61 2.76 -7.34
C THR A 210 15.22 4.07 -6.84
N PRO A 211 15.75 4.15 -5.59
CA PRO A 211 16.46 5.34 -5.10
C PRO A 211 17.61 5.76 -6.01
N GLY A 212 18.32 4.79 -6.61
CA GLY A 212 19.42 5.07 -7.53
C GLY A 212 18.96 5.64 -8.88
N ASP A 213 17.81 5.19 -9.41
CA ASP A 213 17.22 5.76 -10.62
C ASP A 213 16.72 7.18 -10.35
N TYR A 214 16.05 7.38 -9.22
CA TYR A 214 15.58 8.68 -8.76
C TYR A 214 16.74 9.69 -8.65
N LEU A 215 17.84 9.30 -8.00
CA LEU A 215 19.05 10.14 -7.91
C LEU A 215 19.63 10.47 -9.30
N ARG A 216 19.67 9.50 -10.20
CA ARG A 216 20.13 9.75 -11.60
C ARG A 216 19.27 10.76 -12.32
N GLU A 217 17.96 10.68 -12.15
CA GLU A 217 17.01 11.64 -12.74
C GLU A 217 17.23 13.06 -12.20
N LEU A 218 17.37 13.24 -10.89
CA LEU A 218 17.69 14.53 -10.28
C LEU A 218 18.99 15.14 -10.81
N ARG A 219 20.03 14.32 -10.93
CA ARG A 219 21.32 14.75 -11.51
C ARG A 219 21.19 15.20 -12.96
N VAL A 220 20.39 14.48 -13.77
CA VAL A 220 20.11 14.84 -15.16
C VAL A 220 19.31 16.14 -15.25
N GLU A 221 18.36 16.37 -14.37
CA GLU A 221 17.60 17.63 -14.32
C GLU A 221 18.51 18.81 -13.98
N THR A 222 19.38 18.65 -12.97
CA THR A 222 20.36 19.68 -12.61
C THR A 222 21.35 19.94 -13.75
N ALA A 223 21.83 18.89 -14.43
CA ALA A 223 22.68 19.03 -15.59
C ALA A 223 21.95 19.73 -16.76
N ALA A 224 20.69 19.43 -17.02
CA ALA A 224 19.89 20.10 -18.05
C ALA A 224 19.73 21.60 -17.79
N ARG A 225 19.55 21.98 -16.51
CA ARG A 225 19.51 23.39 -16.11
C ARG A 225 20.84 24.09 -16.41
N HIS A 226 21.97 23.52 -15.98
CA HIS A 226 23.30 24.07 -16.29
C HIS A 226 23.55 24.17 -17.81
N LEU A 227 23.14 23.17 -18.58
CA LEU A 227 23.28 23.17 -20.05
C LEU A 227 22.50 24.30 -20.72
N SER A 228 21.33 24.67 -20.19
CA SER A 228 20.49 25.72 -20.73
C SER A 228 20.85 27.13 -20.26
N GLU A 229 21.45 27.25 -19.07
CA GLU A 229 21.66 28.54 -18.39
C GLU A 229 23.12 29.01 -18.41
N THR A 230 24.08 28.10 -18.61
CA THR A 230 25.50 28.41 -18.48
C THR A 230 26.33 27.94 -19.69
N ASP A 231 27.54 28.51 -19.80
CA ASP A 231 28.52 28.16 -20.84
C ASP A 231 29.66 27.26 -20.32
N ILE A 232 29.57 26.79 -19.08
CA ILE A 232 30.60 25.94 -18.50
C ILE A 232 30.81 24.64 -19.29
N ALA A 233 32.02 24.11 -19.26
CA ALA A 233 32.38 22.91 -20.01
C ALA A 233 31.54 21.69 -19.57
N LEU A 234 31.29 20.75 -20.48
CA LEU A 234 30.52 19.54 -20.18
C LEU A 234 31.16 18.68 -19.08
N ALA A 235 32.47 18.68 -19.01
CA ALA A 235 33.23 17.99 -17.97
C ALA A 235 32.94 18.59 -16.58
N ASP A 236 32.92 19.92 -16.48
CA ASP A 236 32.63 20.62 -15.24
C ASP A 236 31.17 20.44 -14.80
N ILE A 237 30.21 20.42 -15.76
CA ILE A 237 28.81 20.08 -15.49
C ILE A 237 28.72 18.66 -14.91
N ALA A 238 29.43 17.70 -15.52
CA ALA A 238 29.42 16.32 -15.05
C ALA A 238 29.84 16.24 -13.58
N LEU A 239 30.96 16.84 -13.23
CA LEU A 239 31.48 16.82 -11.86
C LEU A 239 30.54 17.55 -10.86
N ARG A 240 30.03 18.73 -11.24
CA ARG A 240 29.09 19.51 -10.41
C ARG A 240 27.76 18.81 -10.17
N CYS A 241 27.35 17.94 -11.08
CA CYS A 241 26.10 17.17 -10.95
C CYS A 241 26.31 15.76 -10.38
N GLY A 242 27.50 15.45 -9.85
CA GLY A 242 27.80 14.17 -9.19
C GLY A 242 27.99 12.99 -10.16
N PHE A 243 28.33 13.25 -11.44
CA PHE A 243 28.77 12.21 -12.38
C PHE A 243 30.28 12.01 -12.28
N ALA A 244 30.73 10.79 -12.52
CA ALA A 244 32.17 10.48 -12.46
C ALA A 244 32.99 11.26 -13.51
N ASP A 245 32.43 11.41 -14.71
CA ASP A 245 33.04 12.09 -15.84
C ASP A 245 32.00 12.51 -16.90
N GLN A 246 32.46 13.20 -17.95
CA GLN A 246 31.63 13.64 -19.06
C GLN A 246 30.99 12.47 -19.85
N ALA A 247 31.67 11.33 -19.97
CA ALA A 247 31.16 10.16 -20.70
C ALA A 247 29.99 9.52 -19.91
N HIS A 248 30.13 9.42 -18.59
CA HIS A 248 29.07 8.97 -17.70
C HIS A 248 27.84 9.90 -17.77
N LEU A 249 28.05 11.23 -17.66
CA LEU A 249 26.97 12.19 -17.90
C LEU A 249 26.29 11.97 -19.24
N ALA A 250 27.05 11.86 -20.34
CA ALA A 250 26.50 11.73 -21.68
C ALA A 250 25.66 10.46 -21.85
N LYS A 251 26.11 9.34 -21.25
CA LYS A 251 25.37 8.06 -21.26
C LYS A 251 24.06 8.17 -20.50
N VAL A 252 24.08 8.65 -19.26
CA VAL A 252 22.91 8.76 -18.41
C VAL A 252 21.94 9.80 -18.96
N PHE A 253 22.42 10.97 -19.37
CA PHE A 253 21.61 12.04 -19.93
C PHE A 253 20.85 11.58 -21.20
N ARG A 254 21.53 10.84 -22.11
CA ARG A 254 20.88 10.27 -23.31
C ARG A 254 19.81 9.23 -22.94
N HIS A 255 20.03 8.47 -21.89
CA HIS A 255 19.03 7.50 -21.41
C HIS A 255 17.72 8.21 -21.01
N TYR A 256 17.80 9.28 -20.22
CA TYR A 256 16.63 9.99 -19.69
C TYR A 256 16.04 11.02 -20.67
N ARG A 257 16.87 11.76 -21.41
CA ARG A 257 16.44 12.87 -22.31
C ARG A 257 16.39 12.50 -23.77
N ARG A 258 16.83 11.30 -24.15
CA ARG A 258 16.87 10.77 -25.53
C ARG A 258 17.77 11.54 -26.52
N ILE A 259 18.48 12.56 -26.06
CA ILE A 259 19.45 13.36 -26.83
C ILE A 259 20.74 13.54 -26.04
N SER A 260 21.82 13.90 -26.72
CA SER A 260 23.10 14.15 -26.03
C SER A 260 23.09 15.50 -25.28
N PRO A 261 23.91 15.68 -24.22
CA PRO A 261 24.06 16.98 -23.55
C PRO A 261 24.39 18.12 -24.49
N SER A 262 25.31 17.90 -25.46
CA SER A 262 25.69 18.90 -26.45
C SER A 262 24.53 19.30 -27.37
N ALA A 263 23.72 18.32 -27.80
CA ALA A 263 22.54 18.58 -28.63
C ALA A 263 21.48 19.36 -27.82
N TYR A 264 21.27 18.99 -26.54
CA TYR A 264 20.36 19.68 -25.64
C TYR A 264 20.77 21.15 -25.46
N ARG A 265 22.05 21.44 -25.20
CA ARG A 265 22.58 22.81 -25.12
C ARG A 265 22.29 23.63 -26.36
N ARG A 266 22.54 23.07 -27.56
CA ARG A 266 22.26 23.77 -28.83
C ARG A 266 20.78 24.13 -28.99
N LEU A 267 19.89 23.17 -28.70
CA LEU A 267 18.43 23.39 -28.79
C LEU A 267 17.96 24.46 -27.81
N ALA A 268 18.41 24.41 -26.56
CA ALA A 268 18.05 25.40 -25.55
C ALA A 268 18.48 26.81 -25.92
N ARG A 269 19.65 26.97 -26.56
CA ARG A 269 20.14 28.28 -27.02
C ARG A 269 19.35 28.80 -28.23
N SER A 270 19.04 27.94 -29.18
CA SER A 270 18.23 28.35 -30.37
C SER A 270 16.84 28.82 -29.93
N GLN A 271 16.23 28.22 -28.93
CA GLN A 271 14.95 28.66 -28.39
C GLN A 271 15.03 30.02 -27.70
N LYS A 272 16.12 30.31 -26.97
CA LYS A 272 16.32 31.64 -26.36
C LYS A 272 16.52 32.77 -27.38
N GLN A 273 17.21 32.46 -28.50
CA GLN A 273 17.43 33.44 -29.59
C GLN A 273 16.16 33.79 -30.41
N ASN A 274 15.19 32.88 -30.45
CA ASN A 274 13.91 33.10 -31.14
C ASN A 274 12.85 33.81 -30.28
N LEU A 275 13.13 34.09 -29.00
CA LEU A 275 12.24 34.77 -28.04
C LEU A 275 12.69 36.20 -27.70
N CYS A 276 13.85 36.63 -28.20
CA CYS A 276 14.33 38.01 -28.17
C CYS A 276 14.20 38.66 -29.54
#